data_192c9734c4c4ea971bb007af92c36225
#
_entry.id   192c9734c4c4ea971bb007af92c36225
#
_cell.length_a   1.000
_cell.length_b   1.000
_cell.length_c   1.000
_cell.angle_alpha   90.00
_cell.angle_beta   90.00
_cell.angle_gamma   90.00
#
_symmetry.space_group_name_H-M   'P 1'
#
loop_
_entity.id
_entity.type
_entity.pdbx_description
1 polymer ?
#
loop_
_entity_poly.entity_id
_entity_poly.type
_entity_poly.pdbx_seq_one_letter_code
_entity_poly.pdbx_strand_id
1 'polypeptide(L)'
;LAAGQVGILPITTSRFEIPVPDERPRLSTNQKALKINLDPLRYGTFAEIGAGQEVARWFFKVGGAAGTISKSMSAYDMAVSDAIYGRCKRYVSRERLQSMLDHEHRLNLERLESSRGGSTAFFAFADTVAARNYQGTNECHGWIGVKFQAHPRDQDSQVLIHVRMLDQENGLQQEVLGIVGVNLLYAAFFLHYKPDLMLESLLDNLTTERVEIDMVEFSGIEFRHVDNRVMSLKLVQLGLSGAAMFGPAGEVLQPSEFLRKRPILVERGSFRPVTKVNMDMVRCAYERFAAEPEVTEKEVVQLMEITMRNLLSAGQIDLSDFLARADALGAVGKTVLISDYFEYYRLAAYLTRYTAEPIAVTMGVASLLDLCNEKYYTELEGGILEAFGKLFTKDLRLYVYPLRDHATGVLKTIENVEIPRSQQNLFRHLVECGRIKQLDNFDESVLHIFSRDVLKRIKENDASWEDMVPPEVAEMVKRRQLFGHRDPEVPEDAPVS
;
A
#
# COMPACT_ATOMS: atom_id res chain seq x y z
N LEU A 1 10.04 2.52 48.84
CA LEU A 1 9.53 1.16 49.07
C LEU A 1 8.32 0.91 48.16
N ALA A 2 8.36 -0.15 47.38
CA ALA A 2 7.42 -0.68 46.40
C ALA A 2 7.64 -0.22 44.94
N ALA A 3 8.58 -0.92 44.29
CA ALA A 3 8.69 -0.98 42.84
C ALA A 3 7.54 -1.81 42.29
N GLY A 4 6.63 -1.21 41.50
CA GLY A 4 5.62 -1.92 40.73
C GLY A 4 6.27 -2.53 39.52
N GLN A 5 6.38 -3.86 39.48
CA GLN A 5 6.73 -4.65 38.31
C GLN A 5 5.63 -4.49 37.25
N VAL A 6 5.95 -3.81 36.14
CA VAL A 6 5.14 -3.87 34.92
C VAL A 6 5.44 -5.20 34.25
N GLY A 7 4.48 -6.10 34.26
CA GLY A 7 4.56 -7.41 33.63
C GLY A 7 4.80 -7.27 32.13
N ILE A 8 5.95 -7.80 31.67
CA ILE A 8 6.31 -7.91 30.25
C ILE A 8 5.56 -9.13 29.71
N LEU A 9 4.56 -8.93 28.86
CA LEU A 9 3.96 -10.00 28.06
C LEU A 9 5.00 -10.53 27.05
N PRO A 10 5.11 -11.87 26.88
CA PRO A 10 6.04 -12.44 25.93
C PRO A 10 5.65 -12.04 24.50
N ILE A 11 6.63 -11.58 23.72
CA ILE A 11 6.48 -11.29 22.30
C ILE A 11 6.43 -12.64 21.58
N THR A 12 5.23 -13.16 21.38
CA THR A 12 5.02 -14.24 20.42
C THR A 12 5.01 -13.63 19.03
N THR A 13 5.83 -14.17 18.14
CA THR A 13 5.79 -13.94 16.68
C THR A 13 4.51 -14.56 16.10
N SER A 14 3.35 -14.08 16.53
CA SER A 14 2.10 -14.43 15.87
C SER A 14 1.90 -13.45 14.72
N ARG A 15 1.89 -13.96 13.48
CA ARG A 15 1.03 -13.37 12.45
C ARG A 15 -0.27 -13.02 13.17
N PHE A 16 -0.69 -11.77 13.11
CA PHE A 16 -1.90 -11.31 13.77
C PHE A 16 -3.00 -12.32 13.52
N GLU A 17 -3.57 -12.90 14.60
CA GLU A 17 -4.80 -13.69 14.47
C GLU A 17 -5.87 -12.71 14.02
N ILE A 18 -6.17 -12.77 12.72
CA ILE A 18 -7.27 -12.03 12.10
C ILE A 18 -8.54 -12.52 12.81
N PRO A 19 -9.42 -11.61 13.31
CA PRO A 19 -10.73 -12.01 13.81
C PRO A 19 -11.38 -12.89 12.76
N VAL A 20 -11.83 -14.09 13.13
CA VAL A 20 -12.48 -15.04 12.22
C VAL A 20 -13.64 -14.32 11.55
N PRO A 21 -13.58 -14.10 10.24
CA PRO A 21 -14.67 -13.43 9.53
C PRO A 21 -15.91 -14.31 9.54
N ASP A 22 -17.07 -13.70 9.37
CA ASP A 22 -18.34 -14.35 9.06
C ASP A 22 -18.07 -15.55 8.15
N GLU A 23 -18.42 -16.77 8.60
CA GLU A 23 -18.11 -18.04 7.92
C GLU A 23 -18.81 -18.10 6.54
N ARG A 24 -18.28 -17.35 5.56
CA ARG A 24 -18.74 -17.54 4.19
C ARG A 24 -18.26 -18.90 3.67
N PRO A 25 -19.10 -19.67 2.98
CA PRO A 25 -18.64 -20.93 2.39
C PRO A 25 -17.57 -20.64 1.33
N ARG A 26 -16.34 -21.13 1.56
CA ARG A 26 -15.25 -21.05 0.58
C ARG A 26 -15.53 -22.04 -0.55
N LEU A 27 -15.97 -21.51 -1.68
CA LEU A 27 -16.18 -22.30 -2.90
C LEU A 27 -14.84 -22.58 -3.58
N SER A 28 -14.71 -23.76 -4.20
CA SER A 28 -13.59 -24.04 -5.09
C SER A 28 -13.66 -23.19 -6.36
N THR A 29 -12.55 -23.04 -7.07
CA THR A 29 -12.47 -22.29 -8.33
C THR A 29 -13.48 -22.82 -9.36
N ASN A 30 -13.62 -24.14 -9.47
CA ASN A 30 -14.64 -24.77 -10.35
C ASN A 30 -16.07 -24.38 -9.92
N GLN A 31 -16.38 -24.38 -8.64
CA GLN A 31 -17.71 -24.01 -8.15
C GLN A 31 -18.02 -22.53 -8.41
N LYS A 32 -17.04 -21.65 -8.24
CA LYS A 32 -17.19 -20.21 -8.54
C LYS A 32 -17.44 -19.97 -10.03
N ALA A 33 -16.61 -20.57 -10.91
CA ALA A 33 -16.78 -20.44 -12.35
C ALA A 33 -18.11 -21.04 -12.83
N LEU A 34 -18.52 -22.20 -12.30
CA LEU A 34 -19.80 -22.81 -12.64
C LEU A 34 -20.99 -21.94 -12.17
N LYS A 35 -20.91 -21.36 -10.97
CA LYS A 35 -21.97 -20.49 -10.44
C LYS A 35 -22.15 -19.26 -11.34
N ILE A 36 -21.06 -18.68 -11.85
CA ILE A 36 -21.13 -17.57 -12.82
C ILE A 36 -21.73 -18.04 -14.14
N ASN A 37 -21.30 -19.20 -14.68
CA ASN A 37 -21.84 -19.72 -15.94
C ASN A 37 -23.33 -20.08 -15.87
N LEU A 38 -23.85 -20.39 -14.71
CA LEU A 38 -25.28 -20.68 -14.48
C LEU A 38 -26.10 -19.43 -14.16
N ASP A 39 -25.47 -18.27 -14.02
CA ASP A 39 -26.18 -16.99 -13.81
C ASP A 39 -26.65 -16.41 -15.15
N PRO A 40 -27.96 -16.41 -15.43
CA PRO A 40 -28.48 -15.92 -16.71
C PRO A 40 -28.29 -14.42 -16.92
N LEU A 41 -27.96 -13.68 -15.86
CA LEU A 41 -27.75 -12.23 -15.93
C LEU A 41 -26.37 -11.84 -16.47
N ARG A 42 -25.35 -12.69 -16.33
CA ARG A 42 -23.95 -12.34 -16.61
C ARG A 42 -23.54 -12.76 -18.02
N TYR A 43 -23.15 -11.77 -18.83
CA TYR A 43 -22.64 -12.04 -20.18
C TYR A 43 -21.56 -11.04 -20.57
N GLY A 44 -20.42 -11.51 -21.03
CA GLY A 44 -19.31 -10.61 -21.30
C GLY A 44 -18.11 -11.21 -22.01
N THR A 45 -17.08 -10.38 -22.12
CA THR A 45 -15.85 -10.65 -22.86
C THR A 45 -14.69 -10.94 -21.91
N PHE A 46 -13.82 -11.87 -22.32
CA PHE A 46 -12.51 -12.10 -21.73
C PHE A 46 -11.42 -11.68 -22.72
N ALA A 47 -10.52 -10.80 -22.30
CA ALA A 47 -9.37 -10.33 -23.06
C ALA A 47 -8.10 -10.53 -22.23
N GLU A 48 -7.33 -11.56 -22.50
CA GLU A 48 -6.18 -11.98 -21.71
C GLU A 48 -4.90 -11.87 -22.55
N ILE A 49 -3.91 -11.11 -22.07
CA ILE A 49 -2.64 -10.85 -22.78
C ILE A 49 -1.45 -11.22 -21.90
N GLY A 50 -0.55 -12.04 -22.45
CA GLY A 50 0.77 -12.31 -21.89
C GLY A 50 0.97 -13.69 -21.28
N ALA A 51 -0.03 -14.27 -20.61
CA ALA A 51 0.09 -15.57 -19.95
C ALA A 51 -0.88 -16.66 -20.48
N GLY A 52 -1.50 -16.44 -21.64
CA GLY A 52 -2.51 -17.34 -22.20
C GLY A 52 -3.93 -16.91 -21.83
N GLN A 53 -4.87 -17.83 -21.90
CA GLN A 53 -6.29 -17.62 -21.57
C GLN A 53 -6.65 -18.43 -20.32
N GLU A 54 -5.98 -18.18 -19.23
CA GLU A 54 -6.04 -19.02 -18.05
C GLU A 54 -7.32 -18.80 -17.23
N VAL A 55 -7.88 -17.60 -17.26
CA VAL A 55 -9.14 -17.30 -16.58
C VAL A 55 -10.31 -17.86 -17.37
N ALA A 56 -10.43 -17.56 -18.67
CA ALA A 56 -11.49 -18.11 -19.52
C ALA A 56 -11.49 -19.65 -19.55
N ARG A 57 -10.32 -20.28 -19.46
CA ARG A 57 -10.16 -21.73 -19.37
C ARG A 57 -10.98 -22.38 -18.26
N TRP A 58 -11.06 -21.74 -17.06
CA TRP A 58 -11.87 -22.27 -15.95
C TRP A 58 -13.35 -22.31 -16.31
N PHE A 59 -13.87 -21.29 -17.01
CA PHE A 59 -15.26 -21.23 -17.45
C PHE A 59 -15.59 -22.29 -18.50
N PHE A 60 -14.70 -22.49 -19.46
CA PHE A 60 -14.86 -23.57 -20.45
C PHE A 60 -14.78 -24.95 -19.81
N LYS A 61 -13.92 -25.16 -18.82
CA LYS A 61 -13.70 -26.44 -18.14
C LYS A 61 -14.94 -26.92 -17.36
N VAL A 62 -15.71 -26.01 -16.76
CA VAL A 62 -16.87 -26.38 -15.92
C VAL A 62 -18.17 -26.49 -16.71
N GLY A 63 -18.20 -26.13 -17.97
CA GLY A 63 -19.38 -26.14 -18.83
C GLY A 63 -20.30 -24.94 -18.62
N GLY A 64 -21.28 -24.77 -19.51
CA GLY A 64 -22.23 -23.65 -19.47
C GLY A 64 -21.70 -22.32 -20.02
N ALA A 65 -20.45 -22.23 -20.46
CA ALA A 65 -19.79 -21.01 -20.90
C ALA A 65 -20.51 -20.25 -22.02
N ALA A 66 -21.28 -20.92 -22.87
CA ALA A 66 -22.06 -20.27 -23.93
C ALA A 66 -23.12 -19.29 -23.40
N GLY A 67 -23.55 -19.46 -22.17
CA GLY A 67 -24.47 -18.55 -21.47
C GLY A 67 -23.79 -17.31 -20.89
N THR A 68 -22.43 -17.33 -20.76
CA THR A 68 -21.67 -16.30 -20.03
C THR A 68 -20.67 -15.58 -20.94
N ILE A 69 -20.01 -16.29 -21.85
CA ILE A 69 -18.89 -15.75 -22.63
C ILE A 69 -19.38 -15.32 -24.02
N SER A 70 -19.35 -14.03 -24.30
CA SER A 70 -19.61 -13.47 -25.63
C SER A 70 -18.40 -13.66 -26.54
N LYS A 71 -17.20 -13.48 -25.98
CA LYS A 71 -15.92 -13.57 -26.69
C LYS A 71 -14.80 -13.85 -25.69
N SER A 72 -13.86 -14.73 -26.07
CA SER A 72 -12.59 -14.87 -25.37
C SER A 72 -11.46 -14.70 -26.40
N MET A 73 -10.49 -13.83 -26.10
CA MET A 73 -9.41 -13.50 -27.01
C MET A 73 -8.09 -13.25 -26.30
N SER A 74 -6.99 -13.45 -27.06
CA SER A 74 -5.65 -13.08 -26.65
C SER A 74 -4.93 -12.37 -27.81
N ALA A 75 -4.58 -11.09 -27.63
CA ALA A 75 -3.81 -10.32 -28.58
C ALA A 75 -2.33 -10.32 -28.17
N TYR A 76 -1.66 -11.46 -28.40
CA TYR A 76 -0.30 -11.70 -27.91
C TYR A 76 0.78 -10.87 -28.63
N ASP A 77 0.60 -10.63 -29.94
CA ASP A 77 1.49 -9.78 -30.70
C ASP A 77 1.25 -8.29 -30.42
N MET A 78 2.34 -7.53 -30.25
CA MET A 78 2.27 -6.11 -29.93
C MET A 78 1.56 -5.28 -31.01
N ALA A 79 1.81 -5.58 -32.29
CA ALA A 79 1.17 -4.84 -33.39
C ALA A 79 -0.33 -5.12 -33.46
N VAL A 80 -0.75 -6.35 -33.18
CA VAL A 80 -2.17 -6.72 -33.07
C VAL A 80 -2.82 -6.05 -31.87
N SER A 81 -2.13 -6.08 -30.70
CA SER A 81 -2.62 -5.42 -29.50
C SER A 81 -2.77 -3.90 -29.68
N ASP A 82 -1.80 -3.25 -30.36
CA ASP A 82 -1.88 -1.82 -30.68
C ASP A 82 -2.97 -1.48 -31.68
N ALA A 83 -3.23 -2.36 -32.65
CA ALA A 83 -4.32 -2.18 -33.63
C ALA A 83 -5.71 -2.24 -32.97
N ILE A 84 -5.86 -3.00 -31.89
CA ILE A 84 -7.13 -3.16 -31.17
C ILE A 84 -7.30 -2.08 -30.08
N TYR A 85 -6.29 -1.89 -29.23
CA TYR A 85 -6.39 -1.11 -28.00
C TYR A 85 -5.64 0.23 -28.05
N GLY A 86 -5.00 0.56 -29.17
CA GLY A 86 -4.15 1.73 -29.31
C GLY A 86 -2.72 1.52 -28.77
N ARG A 87 -1.83 2.45 -29.09
CA ARG A 87 -0.44 2.41 -28.63
C ARG A 87 -0.34 2.83 -27.17
N CYS A 88 0.56 2.21 -26.41
CA CYS A 88 0.90 2.57 -25.07
C CYS A 88 2.41 2.50 -24.82
N LYS A 89 2.88 3.17 -23.76
CA LYS A 89 4.31 3.15 -23.40
C LYS A 89 4.76 1.82 -22.81
N ARG A 90 3.87 1.14 -22.09
CA ARG A 90 4.11 -0.16 -21.43
C ARG A 90 2.91 -1.05 -21.64
N TYR A 91 3.15 -2.30 -22.09
CA TYR A 91 2.06 -3.26 -22.35
C TYR A 91 1.52 -3.88 -21.07
N VAL A 92 2.35 -4.12 -20.07
CA VAL A 92 1.92 -4.54 -18.75
C VAL A 92 1.82 -3.29 -17.87
N SER A 93 0.66 -2.67 -17.87
CA SER A 93 0.41 -1.40 -17.17
C SER A 93 -1.09 -1.19 -16.89
N ARG A 94 -1.37 -0.31 -15.91
CA ARG A 94 -2.74 0.13 -15.62
C ARG A 94 -3.41 0.76 -16.86
N GLU A 95 -2.67 1.57 -17.61
CA GLU A 95 -3.16 2.25 -18.83
C GLU A 95 -3.63 1.23 -19.88
N ARG A 96 -2.83 0.18 -20.15
CA ARG A 96 -3.20 -0.89 -21.08
C ARG A 96 -4.43 -1.65 -20.61
N LEU A 97 -4.46 -2.06 -19.35
CA LEU A 97 -5.62 -2.74 -18.78
C LEU A 97 -6.90 -1.90 -18.92
N GLN A 98 -6.84 -0.61 -18.59
CA GLN A 98 -7.99 0.29 -18.72
C GLN A 98 -8.49 0.37 -20.17
N SER A 99 -7.56 0.53 -21.13
CA SER A 99 -7.92 0.56 -22.57
C SER A 99 -8.60 -0.72 -23.01
N MET A 100 -8.16 -1.88 -22.52
CA MET A 100 -8.77 -3.18 -22.83
C MET A 100 -10.18 -3.28 -22.24
N LEU A 101 -10.36 -2.95 -20.97
CA LEU A 101 -11.67 -3.00 -20.30
C LEU A 101 -12.69 -2.08 -20.96
N ASP A 102 -12.29 -0.83 -21.25
CA ASP A 102 -13.18 0.15 -21.86
C ASP A 102 -13.56 -0.25 -23.29
N HIS A 103 -12.60 -0.74 -24.07
CA HIS A 103 -12.86 -1.20 -25.43
C HIS A 103 -13.81 -2.41 -25.46
N GLU A 104 -13.54 -3.43 -24.69
CA GLU A 104 -14.31 -4.67 -24.70
C GLU A 104 -15.72 -4.50 -24.10
N HIS A 105 -15.83 -3.70 -23.03
CA HIS A 105 -17.13 -3.40 -22.44
C HIS A 105 -18.01 -2.57 -23.38
N ARG A 106 -17.45 -1.55 -24.03
CA ARG A 106 -18.13 -0.73 -25.02
C ARG A 106 -18.62 -1.58 -26.22
N LEU A 107 -17.78 -2.49 -26.72
CA LEU A 107 -18.18 -3.39 -27.81
C LEU A 107 -19.34 -4.32 -27.43
N ASN A 108 -19.41 -4.79 -26.17
CA ASN A 108 -20.55 -5.57 -25.70
C ASN A 108 -21.84 -4.73 -25.74
N LEU A 109 -21.80 -3.49 -25.26
CA LEU A 109 -22.95 -2.58 -25.29
C LEU A 109 -23.37 -2.25 -26.73
N GLU A 110 -22.45 -1.81 -27.59
CA GLU A 110 -22.74 -1.45 -28.99
C GLU A 110 -23.40 -2.60 -29.78
N ARG A 111 -22.98 -3.84 -29.53
CA ARG A 111 -23.43 -4.99 -30.31
C ARG A 111 -24.64 -5.70 -29.75
N LEU A 112 -24.80 -5.68 -28.42
CA LEU A 112 -25.73 -6.57 -27.74
C LEU A 112 -26.80 -5.86 -26.90
N GLU A 113 -26.64 -4.55 -26.62
CA GLU A 113 -27.60 -3.80 -25.80
C GLU A 113 -29.02 -3.86 -26.36
N SER A 114 -29.20 -3.71 -27.68
CA SER A 114 -30.53 -3.73 -28.32
C SER A 114 -31.21 -5.09 -28.22
N SER A 115 -30.44 -6.19 -28.19
CA SER A 115 -31.00 -7.55 -28.21
C SER A 115 -31.07 -8.20 -26.83
N ARG A 116 -30.17 -7.86 -25.91
CA ARG A 116 -30.02 -8.52 -24.60
C ARG A 116 -30.01 -7.57 -23.42
N GLY A 117 -29.77 -6.26 -23.58
CA GLY A 117 -29.54 -5.32 -22.51
C GLY A 117 -30.70 -5.20 -21.51
N GLY A 118 -31.92 -5.58 -21.90
CA GLY A 118 -33.07 -5.60 -20.99
C GLY A 118 -33.02 -6.70 -19.92
N SER A 119 -32.27 -7.77 -20.15
CA SER A 119 -32.20 -8.94 -19.25
C SER A 119 -30.78 -9.36 -18.89
N THR A 120 -29.77 -8.63 -19.35
CA THR A 120 -28.35 -9.00 -19.21
C THR A 120 -27.55 -7.85 -18.64
N ALA A 121 -26.77 -8.13 -17.62
CA ALA A 121 -25.72 -7.26 -17.09
C ALA A 121 -24.41 -7.62 -17.78
N PHE A 122 -23.87 -6.68 -18.56
CA PHE A 122 -22.65 -6.91 -19.32
C PHE A 122 -21.41 -6.74 -18.47
N PHE A 123 -20.36 -7.49 -18.82
CA PHE A 123 -19.04 -7.31 -18.23
C PHE A 123 -17.92 -7.43 -19.26
N ALA A 124 -16.76 -6.86 -18.95
CA ALA A 124 -15.49 -7.15 -19.57
C ALA A 124 -14.49 -7.54 -18.48
N PHE A 125 -13.85 -8.67 -18.65
CA PHE A 125 -12.67 -9.07 -17.91
C PHE A 125 -11.45 -8.88 -18.78
N ALA A 126 -10.39 -8.31 -18.24
CA ALA A 126 -9.13 -8.21 -18.94
C ALA A 126 -7.95 -8.43 -17.99
N ASP A 127 -6.87 -8.95 -18.54
CA ASP A 127 -5.57 -8.95 -17.90
C ASP A 127 -4.45 -8.64 -18.89
N THR A 128 -3.34 -8.14 -18.36
CA THR A 128 -2.09 -7.97 -19.10
C THR A 128 -0.94 -8.34 -18.17
N VAL A 129 -0.18 -9.37 -18.56
CA VAL A 129 0.74 -10.09 -17.69
C VAL A 129 2.14 -10.18 -18.31
N ALA A 130 3.18 -9.90 -17.51
CA ALA A 130 4.54 -10.29 -17.80
C ALA A 130 4.80 -11.66 -17.20
N ALA A 131 4.68 -12.71 -18.01
CA ALA A 131 5.06 -14.05 -17.60
C ALA A 131 6.58 -14.17 -17.44
N ARG A 132 7.03 -15.16 -16.66
CA ARG A 132 8.45 -15.45 -16.49
C ARG A 132 9.10 -15.78 -17.83
N ASN A 133 10.19 -15.08 -18.15
CA ASN A 133 10.95 -15.35 -19.37
C ASN A 133 11.71 -16.68 -19.27
N TYR A 134 12.20 -17.20 -20.39
CA TYR A 134 12.96 -18.47 -20.43
C TYR A 134 14.19 -18.45 -19.51
N GLN A 135 14.83 -17.30 -19.32
CA GLN A 135 16.00 -17.17 -18.48
C GLN A 135 15.65 -17.01 -16.98
N GLY A 136 14.38 -16.81 -16.63
CA GLY A 136 13.92 -16.61 -15.27
C GLY A 136 14.43 -15.32 -14.60
N THR A 137 14.78 -14.31 -15.40
CA THR A 137 15.42 -13.07 -14.94
C THR A 137 14.46 -11.91 -14.67
N ASN A 138 13.20 -12.03 -15.13
CA ASN A 138 12.18 -11.02 -14.89
C ASN A 138 11.24 -11.43 -13.75
N GLU A 139 10.62 -10.43 -13.16
CA GLU A 139 9.52 -10.63 -12.23
C GLU A 139 8.23 -10.95 -12.99
N CYS A 140 7.48 -11.92 -12.49
CA CYS A 140 6.16 -12.26 -13.03
C CYS A 140 5.10 -11.44 -12.31
N HIS A 141 4.46 -10.52 -13.02
CA HIS A 141 3.43 -9.66 -12.48
C HIS A 141 2.40 -9.31 -13.55
N GLY A 142 1.24 -8.83 -13.12
CA GLY A 142 0.20 -8.44 -14.06
C GLY A 142 -0.85 -7.52 -13.48
N TRP A 143 -1.52 -6.83 -14.37
CA TRP A 143 -2.72 -6.07 -14.09
C TRP A 143 -3.93 -6.88 -14.50
N ILE A 144 -4.90 -7.00 -13.60
CA ILE A 144 -6.14 -7.75 -13.80
C ILE A 144 -7.30 -6.84 -13.45
N GLY A 145 -8.37 -6.89 -14.23
CA GLY A 145 -9.54 -6.06 -13.95
C GLY A 145 -10.85 -6.64 -14.46
N VAL A 146 -11.91 -6.17 -13.85
CA VAL A 146 -13.28 -6.41 -14.31
C VAL A 146 -14.05 -5.10 -14.32
N LYS A 147 -14.69 -4.81 -15.46
CA LYS A 147 -15.65 -3.73 -15.63
C LYS A 147 -17.00 -4.37 -15.86
N PHE A 148 -18.03 -3.98 -15.08
CA PHE A 148 -19.29 -4.71 -15.04
C PHE A 148 -20.48 -3.82 -14.68
N GLN A 149 -21.63 -4.24 -15.09
CA GLN A 149 -22.92 -3.77 -14.61
C GLN A 149 -23.41 -4.66 -13.46
N ALA A 150 -23.89 -4.08 -12.36
CA ALA A 150 -24.48 -4.87 -11.27
C ALA A 150 -25.82 -5.49 -11.71
N HIS A 151 -26.66 -4.70 -12.38
CA HIS A 151 -27.93 -5.11 -12.97
C HIS A 151 -28.02 -4.69 -14.44
N PRO A 152 -28.95 -5.25 -15.22
CA PRO A 152 -29.18 -4.84 -16.60
C PRO A 152 -29.41 -3.32 -16.71
N ARG A 153 -28.71 -2.67 -17.63
CA ARG A 153 -28.73 -1.21 -17.88
C ARG A 153 -28.18 -0.32 -16.78
N ASP A 154 -27.55 -0.88 -15.75
CA ASP A 154 -26.86 -0.05 -14.75
C ASP A 154 -25.65 0.65 -15.36
N GLN A 155 -25.21 1.71 -14.68
CA GLN A 155 -23.92 2.32 -14.94
C GLN A 155 -22.80 1.36 -14.50
N ASP A 156 -21.66 1.47 -15.16
CA ASP A 156 -20.53 0.59 -14.95
C ASP A 156 -19.87 0.79 -13.57
N SER A 157 -19.40 -0.30 -13.04
CA SER A 157 -18.45 -0.35 -11.93
C SER A 157 -17.23 -1.15 -12.32
N GLN A 158 -16.12 -0.92 -11.65
CA GLN A 158 -14.84 -1.50 -12.01
C GLN A 158 -14.01 -1.82 -10.78
N VAL A 159 -13.29 -2.93 -10.85
CA VAL A 159 -12.25 -3.28 -9.89
C VAL A 159 -10.98 -3.62 -10.66
N LEU A 160 -9.89 -2.96 -10.32
CA LEU A 160 -8.55 -3.23 -10.82
C LEU A 160 -7.69 -3.76 -9.69
N ILE A 161 -6.87 -4.75 -9.98
CA ILE A 161 -5.84 -5.27 -9.06
C ILE A 161 -4.52 -5.40 -9.81
N HIS A 162 -3.42 -5.23 -9.07
CA HIS A 162 -2.10 -5.62 -9.53
C HIS A 162 -1.64 -6.82 -8.71
N VAL A 163 -1.09 -7.82 -9.39
CA VAL A 163 -0.66 -9.08 -8.79
C VAL A 163 0.79 -9.39 -9.13
N ARG A 164 1.49 -10.02 -8.19
CA ARG A 164 2.81 -10.62 -8.40
C ARG A 164 2.69 -12.11 -8.14
N MET A 165 3.03 -12.93 -9.14
CA MET A 165 3.05 -14.37 -9.03
C MET A 165 4.41 -14.82 -8.52
N LEU A 166 4.45 -15.53 -7.39
CA LEU A 166 5.67 -15.83 -6.64
C LEU A 166 6.21 -17.23 -6.91
N ASP A 167 5.41 -18.10 -7.52
CA ASP A 167 5.83 -19.43 -7.94
C ASP A 167 7.00 -19.39 -8.93
N GLN A 168 7.87 -20.40 -8.89
CA GLN A 168 9.05 -20.44 -9.75
C GLN A 168 8.78 -21.01 -11.14
N GLU A 169 7.69 -21.73 -11.33
CA GLU A 169 7.31 -22.40 -12.57
C GLU A 169 6.21 -21.64 -13.30
N ASN A 170 6.35 -21.47 -14.63
CA ASN A 170 5.36 -20.77 -15.45
C ASN A 170 3.96 -21.39 -15.36
N GLY A 171 3.87 -22.73 -15.32
CA GLY A 171 2.57 -23.40 -15.22
C GLY A 171 1.84 -23.09 -13.88
N LEU A 172 2.58 -23.00 -12.79
CA LEU A 172 2.03 -22.62 -11.48
C LEU A 172 1.61 -21.15 -11.46
N GLN A 173 2.39 -20.26 -12.12
CA GLN A 173 2.03 -18.85 -12.24
C GLN A 173 0.75 -18.64 -13.05
N GLN A 174 0.59 -19.39 -14.16
CA GLN A 174 -0.63 -19.39 -14.98
C GLN A 174 -1.84 -19.91 -14.20
N GLU A 175 -1.66 -20.98 -13.39
CA GLU A 175 -2.71 -21.47 -12.51
C GLU A 175 -3.17 -20.41 -11.51
N VAL A 176 -2.22 -19.72 -10.86
CA VAL A 176 -2.48 -18.62 -9.91
C VAL A 176 -3.27 -17.52 -10.59
N LEU A 177 -2.84 -17.09 -11.78
CA LEU A 177 -3.53 -16.06 -12.57
C LEU A 177 -4.99 -16.44 -12.83
N GLY A 178 -5.21 -17.69 -13.28
CA GLY A 178 -6.54 -18.23 -13.54
C GLY A 178 -7.43 -18.22 -12.29
N ILE A 179 -6.90 -18.64 -11.14
CA ILE A 179 -7.65 -18.69 -9.88
C ILE A 179 -7.98 -17.28 -9.39
N VAL A 180 -7.01 -16.34 -9.40
CA VAL A 180 -7.25 -14.94 -8.99
C VAL A 180 -8.29 -14.27 -9.87
N GLY A 181 -8.24 -14.48 -11.21
CA GLY A 181 -9.23 -13.93 -12.13
C GLY A 181 -10.64 -14.46 -11.90
N VAL A 182 -10.80 -15.76 -11.62
CA VAL A 182 -12.11 -16.33 -11.23
C VAL A 182 -12.58 -15.77 -9.91
N ASN A 183 -11.69 -15.61 -8.92
CA ASN A 183 -12.02 -15.03 -7.63
C ASN A 183 -12.48 -13.57 -7.77
N LEU A 184 -11.79 -12.77 -8.60
CA LEU A 184 -12.15 -11.37 -8.87
C LEU A 184 -13.53 -11.25 -9.53
N LEU A 185 -13.82 -12.07 -10.55
CA LEU A 185 -15.12 -12.12 -11.22
C LEU A 185 -16.24 -12.53 -10.25
N TYR A 186 -15.98 -13.58 -9.45
CA TYR A 186 -16.94 -14.01 -8.44
C TYR A 186 -17.22 -12.92 -7.41
N ALA A 187 -16.17 -12.24 -6.94
CA ALA A 187 -16.30 -11.14 -6.00
C ALA A 187 -17.10 -9.97 -6.61
N ALA A 188 -16.79 -9.57 -7.85
CA ALA A 188 -17.51 -8.49 -8.54
C ALA A 188 -19.00 -8.80 -8.73
N PHE A 189 -19.38 -10.05 -9.00
CA PHE A 189 -20.77 -10.38 -9.26
C PHE A 189 -21.59 -10.69 -8.01
N PHE A 190 -20.97 -11.26 -6.98
CA PHE A 190 -21.70 -11.77 -5.82
C PHE A 190 -21.33 -11.13 -4.50
N LEU A 191 -20.26 -10.31 -4.44
CA LEU A 191 -19.78 -9.69 -3.19
C LEU A 191 -19.58 -8.17 -3.29
N HIS A 192 -19.91 -7.53 -4.43
CA HIS A 192 -19.64 -6.09 -4.66
C HIS A 192 -20.26 -5.18 -3.58
N TYR A 193 -21.36 -5.59 -2.95
CA TYR A 193 -22.00 -4.85 -1.85
C TYR A 193 -21.19 -4.89 -0.52
N LYS A 194 -20.13 -5.71 -0.43
CA LYS A 194 -19.23 -5.83 0.73
C LYS A 194 -17.76 -5.85 0.27
N PRO A 195 -17.15 -4.68 0.02
CA PRO A 195 -15.76 -4.59 -0.48
C PRO A 195 -14.73 -5.35 0.37
N ASP A 196 -14.93 -5.43 1.69
CA ASP A 196 -14.06 -6.19 2.60
C ASP A 196 -14.06 -7.68 2.25
N LEU A 197 -15.25 -8.27 2.06
CA LEU A 197 -15.36 -9.67 1.66
C LEU A 197 -14.84 -9.91 0.24
N MET A 198 -14.92 -8.90 -0.64
CA MET A 198 -14.28 -9.00 -1.96
C MET A 198 -12.78 -9.21 -1.79
N LEU A 199 -12.09 -8.37 -1.01
CA LEU A 199 -10.65 -8.50 -0.76
C LEU A 199 -10.29 -9.85 -0.18
N GLU A 200 -10.98 -10.29 0.88
CA GLU A 200 -10.77 -11.59 1.50
C GLU A 200 -10.93 -12.76 0.50
N SER A 201 -11.88 -12.63 -0.44
CA SER A 201 -12.18 -13.68 -1.41
C SER A 201 -11.16 -13.82 -2.52
N LEU A 202 -10.28 -12.81 -2.73
CA LEU A 202 -9.28 -12.84 -3.80
C LEU A 202 -8.28 -13.98 -3.64
N LEU A 203 -7.97 -14.39 -2.40
CA LEU A 203 -7.06 -15.50 -2.11
C LEU A 203 -7.78 -16.84 -1.83
N ASP A 204 -9.07 -16.97 -2.16
CA ASP A 204 -9.71 -18.28 -2.04
C ASP A 204 -8.99 -19.31 -2.92
N ASN A 205 -8.65 -20.46 -2.31
CA ASN A 205 -7.87 -21.55 -2.93
C ASN A 205 -6.42 -21.17 -3.32
N LEU A 206 -5.88 -20.11 -2.74
CA LEU A 206 -4.50 -19.64 -2.89
C LEU A 206 -3.87 -19.32 -1.54
N THR A 207 -2.56 -19.14 -1.54
CA THR A 207 -1.80 -18.67 -0.36
C THR A 207 -0.95 -17.46 -0.72
N THR A 208 -0.57 -16.68 0.30
CA THR A 208 0.32 -15.52 0.15
C THR A 208 1.76 -15.92 -0.23
N GLU A 209 2.10 -17.20 -0.20
CA GLU A 209 3.37 -17.72 -0.71
C GLU A 209 3.38 -17.83 -2.23
N ARG A 210 2.20 -17.93 -2.87
CA ARG A 210 2.04 -18.08 -4.32
C ARG A 210 1.75 -16.76 -5.03
N VAL A 211 1.08 -15.82 -4.36
CA VAL A 211 0.67 -14.54 -4.95
C VAL A 211 0.65 -13.42 -3.92
N GLU A 212 1.09 -12.25 -4.35
CA GLU A 212 0.93 -10.98 -3.64
C GLU A 212 -0.02 -10.09 -4.47
N ILE A 213 -1.00 -9.47 -3.79
CA ILE A 213 -1.88 -8.45 -4.39
C ILE A 213 -1.48 -7.12 -3.78
N ASP A 214 -0.66 -6.34 -4.47
CA ASP A 214 -0.02 -5.14 -3.95
C ASP A 214 -0.75 -3.83 -4.29
N MET A 215 -1.86 -3.93 -5.05
CA MET A 215 -2.71 -2.78 -5.37
C MET A 215 -4.13 -3.24 -5.65
N VAL A 216 -5.11 -2.46 -5.17
CA VAL A 216 -6.53 -2.57 -5.53
C VAL A 216 -7.13 -1.18 -5.73
N GLU A 217 -8.00 -1.05 -6.71
CA GLU A 217 -8.75 0.17 -6.98
C GLU A 217 -10.20 -0.17 -7.34
N PHE A 218 -11.12 0.44 -6.63
CA PHE A 218 -12.55 0.36 -6.85
C PHE A 218 -13.05 1.67 -7.46
N SER A 219 -13.89 1.59 -8.48
CA SER A 219 -14.49 2.76 -9.11
C SER A 219 -15.87 2.44 -9.71
N GLY A 220 -16.64 3.49 -9.99
CA GLY A 220 -17.98 3.36 -10.56
C GLY A 220 -19.10 3.42 -9.52
N ILE A 221 -20.35 3.16 -9.96
CA ILE A 221 -21.53 3.47 -9.17
C ILE A 221 -21.66 2.65 -7.90
N GLU A 222 -21.33 1.36 -7.96
CA GLU A 222 -21.42 0.46 -6.81
C GLU A 222 -20.40 0.80 -5.71
N PHE A 223 -19.31 1.46 -6.08
CA PHE A 223 -18.19 1.73 -5.19
C PHE A 223 -18.02 3.21 -4.80
N ARG A 224 -19.05 4.05 -5.01
CA ARG A 224 -18.99 5.49 -4.65
C ARG A 224 -18.69 5.76 -3.17
N HIS A 225 -19.06 4.82 -2.32
CA HIS A 225 -18.85 4.88 -0.86
C HIS A 225 -17.52 4.28 -0.42
N VAL A 226 -16.75 3.71 -1.35
CA VAL A 226 -15.49 3.03 -1.05
C VAL A 226 -14.34 4.02 -1.08
N ASP A 227 -13.63 4.13 0.03
CA ASP A 227 -12.35 4.85 0.08
C ASP A 227 -11.21 3.88 -0.25
N ASN A 228 -10.55 4.08 -1.40
CA ASN A 228 -9.46 3.23 -1.86
C ASN A 228 -8.24 3.22 -0.92
N ARG A 229 -8.06 4.25 -0.08
CA ARG A 229 -7.00 4.27 0.95
C ARG A 229 -7.31 3.28 2.07
N VAL A 230 -8.58 3.15 2.45
CA VAL A 230 -9.04 2.11 3.39
C VAL A 230 -8.85 0.72 2.80
N MET A 231 -9.16 0.54 1.51
CA MET A 231 -8.93 -0.74 0.82
C MET A 231 -7.43 -1.08 0.74
N SER A 232 -6.57 -0.10 0.50
CA SER A 232 -5.11 -0.25 0.55
C SER A 232 -4.62 -0.68 1.94
N LEU A 233 -5.15 -0.05 3.01
CA LEU A 233 -4.86 -0.47 4.38
C LEU A 233 -5.28 -1.93 4.63
N LYS A 234 -6.46 -2.31 4.13
CA LYS A 234 -6.97 -3.67 4.29
C LYS A 234 -6.17 -4.72 3.54
N LEU A 235 -5.58 -4.40 2.38
CA LEU A 235 -4.63 -5.30 1.73
C LEU A 235 -3.50 -5.69 2.67
N VAL A 236 -2.94 -4.72 3.40
CA VAL A 236 -1.85 -4.96 4.36
C VAL A 236 -2.36 -5.70 5.60
N GLN A 237 -3.52 -5.32 6.13
CA GLN A 237 -4.14 -6.01 7.27
C GLN A 237 -4.41 -7.50 7.02
N LEU A 238 -4.89 -7.83 5.82
CA LEU A 238 -5.20 -9.20 5.39
C LEU A 238 -3.95 -9.98 4.95
N GLY A 239 -2.77 -9.34 4.94
CA GLY A 239 -1.53 -9.96 4.49
C GLY A 239 -1.50 -10.27 3.00
N LEU A 240 -2.38 -9.65 2.20
CA LEU A 240 -2.40 -9.75 0.74
C LEU A 240 -1.16 -9.11 0.13
N SER A 241 -0.63 -8.08 0.77
CA SER A 241 0.66 -7.46 0.52
C SER A 241 1.32 -7.02 1.83
N GLY A 242 2.64 -6.90 1.84
CA GLY A 242 3.37 -6.34 2.97
C GLY A 242 3.35 -4.81 3.04
N ALA A 243 2.94 -4.14 1.94
CA ALA A 243 2.81 -2.69 1.91
C ALA A 243 1.85 -2.24 0.80
N ALA A 244 1.28 -1.04 0.96
CA ALA A 244 0.44 -0.37 -0.03
C ALA A 244 0.72 1.14 -0.03
N MET A 245 0.47 1.81 -1.16
CA MET A 245 0.81 3.22 -1.35
C MET A 245 -0.36 4.01 -1.92
N PHE A 246 -0.44 5.28 -1.53
CA PHE A 246 -1.35 6.24 -2.17
C PHE A 246 -0.74 7.64 -2.19
N GLY A 247 -1.12 8.42 -3.18
CA GLY A 247 -0.64 9.78 -3.38
C GLY A 247 -1.40 10.82 -2.55
N PRO A 248 -0.99 12.10 -2.66
CA PRO A 248 -1.56 13.19 -1.87
C PRO A 248 -3.05 13.43 -2.09
N ALA A 249 -3.56 13.14 -3.29
CA ALA A 249 -5.00 13.24 -3.60
C ALA A 249 -5.79 11.97 -3.24
N GLY A 250 -5.14 10.96 -2.63
CA GLY A 250 -5.75 9.69 -2.24
C GLY A 250 -5.79 8.64 -3.36
N GLU A 251 -5.17 8.92 -4.51
CA GLU A 251 -5.02 7.97 -5.61
C GLU A 251 -4.12 6.81 -5.21
N VAL A 252 -4.55 5.58 -5.51
CA VAL A 252 -3.74 4.39 -5.23
C VAL A 252 -2.57 4.31 -6.19
N LEU A 253 -1.39 4.05 -5.66
CA LEU A 253 -0.13 3.96 -6.41
C LEU A 253 0.39 2.53 -6.40
N GLN A 254 0.76 2.03 -7.57
CA GLN A 254 1.38 0.73 -7.69
C GLN A 254 2.91 0.87 -7.54
N PRO A 255 3.54 0.16 -6.58
CA PRO A 255 4.94 0.40 -6.21
C PRO A 255 5.94 0.22 -7.36
N SER A 256 5.78 -0.81 -8.23
CA SER A 256 6.72 -1.07 -9.33
C SER A 256 6.64 -0.05 -10.46
N GLU A 257 5.56 0.72 -10.56
CA GLU A 257 5.43 1.83 -11.51
C GLU A 257 5.94 3.13 -10.88
N PHE A 258 5.55 3.40 -9.65
CA PHE A 258 5.84 4.66 -8.98
C PHE A 258 7.29 4.81 -8.53
N LEU A 259 7.91 3.73 -8.01
CA LEU A 259 9.27 3.75 -7.46
C LEU A 259 10.37 3.46 -8.48
N ARG A 260 9.99 2.99 -9.68
CA ARG A 260 10.96 2.49 -10.66
C ARG A 260 11.97 3.55 -11.08
N LYS A 261 13.28 3.22 -10.97
CA LYS A 261 14.40 4.08 -11.37
C LYS A 261 14.39 5.47 -10.72
N ARG A 262 13.85 5.57 -9.52
CA ARG A 262 13.82 6.80 -8.75
C ARG A 262 14.52 6.61 -7.41
N PRO A 263 15.34 7.57 -6.96
CA PRO A 263 15.84 7.59 -5.59
C PRO A 263 14.67 7.76 -4.60
N ILE A 264 14.78 7.12 -3.44
CA ILE A 264 13.68 7.10 -2.45
C ILE A 264 14.19 7.66 -1.13
N LEU A 265 13.44 8.64 -0.59
CA LEU A 265 13.60 9.15 0.77
C LEU A 265 12.38 8.75 1.60
N VAL A 266 12.59 8.09 2.73
CA VAL A 266 11.50 7.65 3.62
C VAL A 266 11.63 8.32 4.98
N GLU A 267 10.51 8.85 5.50
CA GLU A 267 10.33 9.16 6.91
C GLU A 267 9.29 8.21 7.50
N ARG A 268 9.66 7.51 8.58
CA ARG A 268 8.73 6.67 9.35
C ARG A 268 8.20 7.43 10.55
N GLY A 269 6.87 7.50 10.67
CA GLY A 269 6.25 8.20 11.78
C GLY A 269 4.81 7.77 12.05
N SER A 270 4.27 8.28 13.16
CA SER A 270 2.85 8.10 13.47
C SER A 270 1.96 9.14 12.78
N PHE A 271 2.49 10.34 12.51
CA PHE A 271 1.83 11.48 11.85
C PHE A 271 0.42 11.77 12.42
N ARG A 272 0.33 11.89 13.73
CA ARG A 272 -0.94 12.02 14.46
C ARG A 272 -1.01 13.33 15.28
N PRO A 273 -1.15 14.50 14.61
CA PRO A 273 -0.96 14.78 13.19
C PRO A 273 0.51 14.87 12.77
N VAL A 274 0.74 15.12 11.47
CA VAL A 274 2.04 15.57 10.96
C VAL A 274 2.34 16.96 11.52
N THR A 275 3.60 17.19 11.92
CA THR A 275 4.04 18.39 12.63
C THR A 275 5.10 19.15 11.85
N LYS A 276 5.39 20.39 12.24
CA LYS A 276 6.49 21.18 11.66
C LYS A 276 7.84 20.47 11.77
N VAL A 277 8.08 19.72 12.86
CA VAL A 277 9.34 18.96 13.00
C VAL A 277 9.45 17.82 11.98
N ASN A 278 8.34 17.14 11.62
CA ASN A 278 8.36 16.14 10.55
C ASN A 278 8.70 16.81 9.23
N MET A 279 8.07 17.94 8.91
CA MET A 279 8.33 18.66 7.65
C MET A 279 9.75 19.18 7.57
N ASP A 280 10.32 19.68 8.66
CA ASP A 280 11.71 20.13 8.71
C ASP A 280 12.69 18.96 8.55
N MET A 281 12.41 17.82 9.21
CA MET A 281 13.22 16.60 9.06
C MET A 281 13.26 16.12 7.62
N VAL A 282 12.12 16.05 6.94
CA VAL A 282 12.05 15.65 5.52
C VAL A 282 12.74 16.68 4.63
N ARG A 283 12.60 17.99 4.89
CA ARG A 283 13.28 19.05 4.17
C ARG A 283 14.80 18.90 4.25
N CYS A 284 15.34 18.82 5.46
CA CYS A 284 16.78 18.68 5.69
C CYS A 284 17.33 17.40 5.04
N ALA A 285 16.59 16.28 5.19
CA ALA A 285 16.96 15.00 4.60
C ALA A 285 16.92 15.06 3.07
N TYR A 286 15.91 15.70 2.49
CA TYR A 286 15.82 15.89 1.03
C TYR A 286 16.97 16.74 0.48
N GLU A 287 17.26 17.89 1.10
CA GLU A 287 18.37 18.76 0.69
C GLU A 287 19.71 18.02 0.72
N ARG A 288 19.95 17.23 1.78
CA ARG A 288 21.16 16.41 1.93
C ARG A 288 21.21 15.29 0.89
N PHE A 289 20.10 14.58 0.66
CA PHE A 289 20.01 13.45 -0.25
C PHE A 289 20.11 13.87 -1.71
N ALA A 290 19.42 14.96 -2.10
CA ALA A 290 19.47 15.49 -3.45
C ALA A 290 20.86 16.03 -3.85
N ALA A 291 21.68 16.41 -2.87
CA ALA A 291 23.06 16.84 -3.10
C ALA A 291 24.05 15.69 -3.27
N GLU A 292 23.65 14.43 -3.02
CA GLU A 292 24.51 13.26 -3.24
C GLU A 292 24.75 13.06 -4.75
N PRO A 293 25.99 12.77 -5.19
CA PRO A 293 26.35 12.68 -6.61
C PRO A 293 25.48 11.71 -7.41
N GLU A 294 25.05 10.58 -6.79
CA GLU A 294 24.26 9.54 -7.42
C GLU A 294 22.77 9.92 -7.54
N VAL A 295 22.34 10.98 -6.84
CA VAL A 295 20.94 11.44 -6.75
C VAL A 295 20.72 12.75 -7.52
N THR A 296 21.78 13.57 -7.64
CA THR A 296 21.73 14.84 -8.35
C THR A 296 21.03 14.72 -9.72
N GLU A 297 20.15 15.64 -10.05
CA GLU A 297 19.32 15.69 -11.27
C GLU A 297 18.23 14.60 -11.37
N LYS A 298 18.07 13.74 -10.38
CA LYS A 298 16.99 12.73 -10.35
C LYS A 298 15.81 13.21 -9.52
N GLU A 299 14.63 12.78 -9.93
CA GLU A 299 13.41 13.04 -9.18
C GLU A 299 13.31 12.09 -7.97
N VAL A 300 13.50 12.64 -6.78
CA VAL A 300 13.43 11.89 -5.51
C VAL A 300 11.98 11.67 -5.09
N VAL A 301 11.62 10.41 -4.84
CA VAL A 301 10.34 10.07 -4.21
C VAL A 301 10.44 10.25 -2.70
N GLN A 302 9.56 11.05 -2.12
CA GLN A 302 9.43 11.22 -0.68
C GLN A 302 8.25 10.40 -0.17
N LEU A 303 8.51 9.44 0.73
CA LEU A 303 7.50 8.57 1.32
C LEU A 303 7.34 8.83 2.81
N MET A 304 6.11 9.05 3.25
CA MET A 304 5.75 9.10 4.67
C MET A 304 5.20 7.71 5.05
N GLU A 305 5.99 6.95 5.80
CA GLU A 305 5.64 5.58 6.15
C GLU A 305 4.89 5.50 7.47
N ILE A 306 3.69 4.92 7.43
CA ILE A 306 2.89 4.56 8.59
C ILE A 306 2.91 3.03 8.71
N THR A 307 3.50 2.50 9.78
CA THR A 307 3.50 1.06 10.00
C THR A 307 2.18 0.59 10.62
N MET A 308 1.79 -0.65 10.35
CA MET A 308 0.64 -1.30 10.99
C MET A 308 0.72 -1.23 12.53
N ARG A 309 1.94 -1.34 13.09
CA ARG A 309 2.16 -1.17 14.53
C ARG A 309 1.78 0.23 15.04
N ASN A 310 2.04 1.27 14.26
CA ASN A 310 1.64 2.65 14.62
C ASN A 310 0.12 2.83 14.62
N LEU A 311 -0.59 2.07 13.79
CA LEU A 311 -2.05 2.09 13.72
C LEU A 311 -2.69 1.25 14.81
N LEU A 312 -2.07 0.13 15.20
CA LEU A 312 -2.55 -0.81 16.23
C LEU A 312 -2.21 -0.40 17.67
N SER A 313 -1.56 0.73 17.88
CA SER A 313 -1.10 1.17 19.21
C SER A 313 -2.20 1.27 20.28
N ALA A 314 -3.49 1.32 19.87
CA ALA A 314 -4.66 1.32 20.74
C ALA A 314 -5.43 -0.03 20.75
N GLY A 315 -4.84 -1.11 20.18
CA GLY A 315 -5.40 -2.46 20.13
C GLY A 315 -6.21 -2.78 18.88
N GLN A 316 -6.98 -1.84 18.35
CA GLN A 316 -7.69 -1.96 17.06
C GLN A 316 -7.37 -0.76 16.18
N ILE A 317 -7.45 -0.95 14.86
CA ILE A 317 -7.28 0.15 13.92
C ILE A 317 -8.54 1.00 13.89
N ASP A 318 -8.40 2.26 14.26
CA ASP A 318 -9.41 3.29 14.07
C ASP A 318 -9.27 3.85 12.64
N LEU A 319 -10.24 3.50 11.77
CA LEU A 319 -10.25 3.95 10.38
C LEU A 319 -10.40 5.48 10.26
N SER A 320 -11.10 6.12 11.18
CA SER A 320 -11.24 7.58 11.17
C SER A 320 -9.93 8.27 11.50
N ASP A 321 -9.17 7.76 12.47
CA ASP A 321 -7.83 8.23 12.82
C ASP A 321 -6.83 7.96 11.69
N PHE A 322 -6.92 6.80 11.03
CA PHE A 322 -6.09 6.50 9.86
C PHE A 322 -6.34 7.50 8.72
N LEU A 323 -7.60 7.74 8.36
CA LEU A 323 -7.96 8.70 7.32
C LEU A 323 -7.55 10.12 7.69
N ALA A 324 -7.68 10.51 8.96
CA ALA A 324 -7.22 11.81 9.44
C ALA A 324 -5.71 12.01 9.24
N ARG A 325 -4.90 10.98 9.50
CA ARG A 325 -3.45 11.02 9.25
C ARG A 325 -3.13 11.08 7.75
N ALA A 326 -3.83 10.28 6.94
CA ALA A 326 -3.70 10.27 5.48
C ALA A 326 -4.05 11.63 4.87
N ASP A 327 -5.16 12.23 5.31
CA ASP A 327 -5.61 13.55 4.89
C ASP A 327 -4.61 14.65 5.29
N ALA A 328 -4.08 14.60 6.51
CA ALA A 328 -3.08 15.56 6.99
C ALA A 328 -1.77 15.49 6.17
N LEU A 329 -1.32 14.29 5.79
CA LEU A 329 -0.17 14.09 4.92
C LEU A 329 -0.45 14.54 3.49
N GLY A 330 -1.66 14.25 2.97
CA GLY A 330 -2.11 14.73 1.66
C GLY A 330 -2.16 16.24 1.57
N ALA A 331 -2.61 16.94 2.64
CA ALA A 331 -2.66 18.40 2.69
C ALA A 331 -1.28 19.05 2.52
N VAL A 332 -0.20 18.39 2.96
CA VAL A 332 1.19 18.84 2.77
C VAL A 332 1.85 18.19 1.55
N GLY A 333 1.06 17.61 0.63
CA GLY A 333 1.54 17.08 -0.65
C GLY A 333 2.41 15.83 -0.53
N LYS A 334 2.26 15.00 0.51
CA LYS A 334 3.10 13.83 0.75
C LYS A 334 2.44 12.52 0.32
N THR A 335 3.24 11.64 -0.28
CA THR A 335 2.86 10.26 -0.60
C THR A 335 2.96 9.39 0.64
N VAL A 336 1.96 8.56 0.88
CA VAL A 336 1.88 7.67 2.04
C VAL A 336 2.23 6.24 1.64
N LEU A 337 3.07 5.60 2.45
CA LEU A 337 3.34 4.17 2.42
C LEU A 337 2.77 3.55 3.70
N ILE A 338 1.83 2.63 3.57
CA ILE A 338 1.39 1.77 4.68
C ILE A 338 2.22 0.49 4.63
N SER A 339 2.80 0.04 5.74
CA SER A 339 3.62 -1.17 5.75
C SER A 339 3.42 -2.02 7.00
N ASP A 340 3.65 -3.33 6.85
CA ASP A 340 3.80 -4.28 7.95
C ASP A 340 5.29 -4.61 8.24
N TYR A 341 6.18 -3.72 7.85
CA TYR A 341 7.61 -3.87 8.06
C TYR A 341 8.06 -3.11 9.30
N PHE A 342 8.06 -3.78 10.46
CA PHE A 342 8.52 -3.15 11.69
C PHE A 342 10.03 -2.85 11.63
N GLU A 343 10.85 -3.81 11.24
CA GLU A 343 12.29 -3.66 11.16
C GLU A 343 12.70 -2.94 9.87
N TYR A 344 13.60 -1.97 9.99
CA TYR A 344 14.05 -1.16 8.86
C TYR A 344 14.72 -1.98 7.75
N TYR A 345 15.37 -3.10 8.06
CA TYR A 345 15.96 -3.97 7.05
C TYR A 345 14.90 -4.63 6.15
N ARG A 346 13.70 -4.91 6.68
CA ARG A 346 12.57 -5.45 5.89
C ARG A 346 11.99 -4.38 4.95
N LEU A 347 11.86 -3.14 5.44
CA LEU A 347 11.50 -2.01 4.60
C LEU A 347 12.53 -1.80 3.48
N ALA A 348 13.82 -1.83 3.80
CA ALA A 348 14.90 -1.71 2.83
C ALA A 348 14.81 -2.82 1.77
N ALA A 349 14.61 -4.07 2.18
CA ALA A 349 14.44 -5.20 1.28
C ALA A 349 13.21 -5.03 0.37
N TYR A 350 12.11 -4.49 0.88
CA TYR A 350 10.93 -4.18 0.08
C TYR A 350 11.23 -3.11 -0.99
N LEU A 351 11.78 -1.97 -0.61
CA LEU A 351 12.05 -0.86 -1.53
C LEU A 351 13.08 -1.22 -2.61
N THR A 352 14.11 -2.00 -2.26
CA THR A 352 15.14 -2.43 -3.20
C THR A 352 14.65 -3.41 -4.28
N ARG A 353 13.44 -3.94 -4.17
CA ARG A 353 12.80 -4.71 -5.26
C ARG A 353 12.45 -3.81 -6.45
N TYR A 354 12.07 -2.56 -6.19
CA TYR A 354 11.48 -1.67 -7.19
C TYR A 354 12.47 -0.70 -7.80
N THR A 355 13.56 -0.39 -7.08
CA THR A 355 14.60 0.52 -7.58
C THR A 355 15.99 0.01 -7.29
N ALA A 356 16.91 0.28 -8.24
CA ALA A 356 18.36 0.14 -8.03
C ALA A 356 19.00 1.48 -7.63
N GLU A 357 18.22 2.56 -7.59
CA GLU A 357 18.68 3.89 -7.20
C GLU A 357 18.90 3.97 -5.68
N PRO A 358 19.66 4.97 -5.20
CA PRO A 358 19.90 5.16 -3.79
C PRO A 358 18.61 5.29 -2.96
N ILE A 359 18.66 4.76 -1.74
CA ILE A 359 17.57 4.86 -0.77
C ILE A 359 18.11 5.54 0.49
N ALA A 360 17.36 6.52 1.00
CA ALA A 360 17.63 7.15 2.28
C ALA A 360 16.43 6.98 3.23
N VAL A 361 16.73 6.75 4.50
CA VAL A 361 15.73 6.77 5.57
C VAL A 361 16.10 7.88 6.53
N THR A 362 15.20 8.80 6.78
CA THR A 362 15.37 9.82 7.82
C THR A 362 14.66 9.43 9.11
N MET A 363 15.29 9.70 10.21
CA MET A 363 14.79 9.35 11.56
C MET A 363 15.33 10.27 12.63
N GLY A 364 14.61 10.42 13.73
CA GLY A 364 15.12 11.09 14.93
C GLY A 364 16.06 10.19 15.74
N VAL A 365 16.81 10.80 16.68
CA VAL A 365 17.74 10.09 17.59
C VAL A 365 17.04 8.97 18.38
N ALA A 366 15.78 9.12 18.76
CA ALA A 366 15.05 8.08 19.48
C ALA A 366 14.88 6.81 18.64
N SER A 367 14.51 6.95 17.36
CA SER A 367 14.39 5.84 16.43
C SER A 367 15.74 5.18 16.09
N LEU A 368 16.83 5.97 16.10
CA LEU A 368 18.18 5.42 15.97
C LEU A 368 18.54 4.53 17.16
N LEU A 369 18.19 4.91 18.38
CA LEU A 369 18.37 4.09 19.58
C LEU A 369 17.56 2.80 19.53
N ASP A 370 16.32 2.88 19.04
CA ASP A 370 15.50 1.69 18.82
C ASP A 370 16.10 0.78 17.74
N LEU A 371 16.67 1.32 16.67
CA LEU A 371 17.39 0.56 15.65
C LEU A 371 18.59 -0.20 16.23
N CYS A 372 19.27 0.37 17.22
CA CYS A 372 20.40 -0.27 17.91
C CYS A 372 19.98 -1.25 19.01
N ASN A 373 18.69 -1.53 19.18
CA ASN A 373 18.22 -2.40 20.25
C ASN A 373 18.13 -3.87 19.78
N GLU A 374 19.02 -4.70 20.32
CA GLU A 374 19.17 -6.13 19.96
C GLU A 374 17.89 -6.95 20.13
N LYS A 375 16.97 -6.52 21.02
CA LYS A 375 15.70 -7.23 21.25
C LYS A 375 14.82 -7.38 19.99
N TYR A 376 15.00 -6.52 18.99
CA TYR A 376 14.24 -6.56 17.74
C TYR A 376 14.80 -7.51 16.70
N TYR A 377 15.93 -8.18 16.98
CA TYR A 377 16.64 -9.01 16.00
C TYR A 377 16.87 -10.44 16.50
N THR A 378 16.16 -10.86 17.54
CA THR A 378 16.30 -12.20 18.15
C THR A 378 15.89 -13.34 17.20
N GLU A 379 15.10 -13.05 16.19
CA GLU A 379 14.68 -14.01 15.16
C GLU A 379 15.74 -14.24 14.06
N LEU A 380 16.77 -13.40 14.03
CA LEU A 380 17.88 -13.53 13.07
C LEU A 380 19.01 -14.33 13.70
N GLU A 381 19.54 -15.35 13.00
CA GLU A 381 20.68 -16.15 13.49
C GLU A 381 21.90 -15.29 13.78
N GLY A 382 22.18 -14.30 12.94
CA GLY A 382 23.26 -13.32 13.11
C GLY A 382 22.89 -12.09 13.94
N GLY A 383 21.68 -12.05 14.51
CA GLY A 383 21.21 -10.96 15.36
C GLY A 383 21.29 -9.59 14.67
N ILE A 384 21.74 -8.57 15.43
CA ILE A 384 21.85 -7.20 14.92
C ILE A 384 22.88 -7.04 13.78
N LEU A 385 23.93 -7.87 13.73
CA LEU A 385 24.91 -7.82 12.63
C LEU A 385 24.30 -8.24 11.31
N GLU A 386 23.47 -9.28 11.32
CA GLU A 386 22.71 -9.70 10.14
C GLU A 386 21.69 -8.63 9.73
N ALA A 387 20.98 -8.05 10.70
CA ALA A 387 20.02 -6.97 10.45
C ALA A 387 20.69 -5.77 9.77
N PHE A 388 21.83 -5.32 10.26
CA PHE A 388 22.57 -4.19 9.71
C PHE A 388 23.18 -4.54 8.35
N GLY A 389 23.68 -5.75 8.16
CA GLY A 389 24.15 -6.24 6.86
C GLY A 389 23.05 -6.21 5.80
N LYS A 390 21.81 -6.60 6.17
CA LYS A 390 20.63 -6.52 5.31
C LYS A 390 20.15 -5.09 5.08
N LEU A 391 20.21 -4.23 6.10
CA LEU A 391 19.77 -2.83 6.02
C LEU A 391 20.64 -2.02 5.08
N PHE A 392 21.96 -2.08 5.24
CA PHE A 392 22.91 -1.26 4.49
C PHE A 392 23.32 -1.85 3.14
N THR A 393 22.44 -2.64 2.52
CA THR A 393 22.61 -3.09 1.15
C THR A 393 22.37 -1.95 0.16
N LYS A 394 22.94 -2.04 -1.05
CA LYS A 394 22.66 -1.12 -2.18
C LYS A 394 22.73 0.39 -1.83
N ASP A 395 23.75 0.79 -1.06
CA ASP A 395 23.99 2.19 -0.68
C ASP A 395 22.85 2.89 0.10
N LEU A 396 22.08 2.12 0.88
CA LEU A 396 21.11 2.72 1.79
C LEU A 396 21.84 3.61 2.82
N ARG A 397 21.29 4.79 3.07
CA ARG A 397 21.81 5.79 4.02
C ARG A 397 20.77 6.13 5.08
N LEU A 398 21.21 6.30 6.31
CA LEU A 398 20.38 6.83 7.40
C LEU A 398 20.76 8.28 7.64
N TYR A 399 19.76 9.14 7.64
CA TYR A 399 19.88 10.55 8.03
C TYR A 399 19.25 10.77 9.38
N VAL A 400 20.05 11.23 10.34
CA VAL A 400 19.62 11.38 11.72
C VAL A 400 19.33 12.85 12.04
N TYR A 401 18.09 13.12 12.39
CA TYR A 401 17.62 14.43 12.82
C TYR A 401 17.86 14.60 14.32
N PRO A 402 18.40 15.73 14.79
CA PRO A 402 18.72 15.93 16.20
C PRO A 402 17.47 16.00 17.08
N LEU A 403 17.66 15.78 18.36
CA LEU A 403 16.63 15.84 19.38
C LEU A 403 17.07 16.78 20.50
N ARG A 404 16.23 17.74 20.86
CA ARG A 404 16.45 18.52 22.07
C ARG A 404 15.86 17.79 23.27
N ASP A 405 16.72 17.36 24.20
CA ASP A 405 16.31 16.70 25.43
C ASP A 405 15.53 17.64 26.33
N HIS A 406 14.30 17.29 26.67
CA HIS A 406 13.41 18.17 27.45
C HIS A 406 13.91 18.42 28.87
N ALA A 407 14.57 17.44 29.49
CA ALA A 407 14.98 17.53 30.89
C ALA A 407 16.27 18.36 31.07
N THR A 408 17.19 18.22 30.09
CA THR A 408 18.53 18.82 30.18
C THR A 408 18.72 20.00 29.23
N GLY A 409 17.85 20.18 28.23
CA GLY A 409 18.02 21.18 27.17
C GLY A 409 19.15 20.84 26.17
N VAL A 410 19.87 19.74 26.35
CA VAL A 410 21.00 19.34 25.53
C VAL A 410 20.52 18.86 24.15
N LEU A 411 21.19 19.31 23.10
CA LEU A 411 20.98 18.82 21.76
C LEU A 411 21.67 17.46 21.60
N LYS A 412 20.87 16.40 21.40
CA LYS A 412 21.36 15.05 21.11
C LYS A 412 21.52 14.86 19.60
N THR A 413 22.70 14.38 19.22
CA THR A 413 23.14 14.14 17.85
C THR A 413 23.81 12.76 17.75
N ILE A 414 24.23 12.34 16.55
CA ILE A 414 25.02 11.10 16.39
C ILE A 414 26.37 11.13 17.12
N GLU A 415 26.88 12.32 17.46
CA GLU A 415 28.18 12.48 18.13
C GLU A 415 28.10 12.23 19.63
N ASN A 416 26.95 12.52 20.26
CA ASN A 416 26.78 12.46 21.71
C ASN A 416 25.68 11.50 22.18
N VAL A 417 25.07 10.74 21.24
CA VAL A 417 24.08 9.70 21.58
C VAL A 417 24.76 8.50 22.25
N GLU A 418 24.16 7.99 23.30
CA GLU A 418 24.65 6.85 24.07
C GLU A 418 24.30 5.52 23.36
N ILE A 419 25.20 5.02 22.53
CA ILE A 419 25.08 3.70 21.90
C ILE A 419 25.59 2.60 22.84
N PRO A 420 24.93 1.43 22.93
CA PRO A 420 25.39 0.30 23.73
C PRO A 420 26.85 -0.06 23.45
N ARG A 421 27.63 -0.35 24.49
CA ARG A 421 29.09 -0.60 24.38
C ARG A 421 29.44 -1.65 23.33
N SER A 422 28.65 -2.72 23.25
CA SER A 422 28.83 -3.80 22.26
C SER A 422 28.76 -3.31 20.82
N GLN A 423 28.07 -2.21 20.56
CA GLN A 423 27.77 -1.71 19.22
C GLN A 423 28.55 -0.44 18.86
N GLN A 424 29.25 0.19 19.80
CA GLN A 424 29.92 1.47 19.56
C GLN A 424 30.90 1.47 18.40
N ASN A 425 31.69 0.39 18.24
CA ASN A 425 32.65 0.29 17.14
C ASN A 425 31.95 0.09 15.79
N LEU A 426 30.89 -0.71 15.75
CA LEU A 426 30.06 -0.88 14.54
C LEU A 426 29.39 0.43 14.16
N PHE A 427 28.80 1.14 15.12
CA PHE A 427 28.17 2.44 14.89
C PHE A 427 29.18 3.45 14.34
N ARG A 428 30.35 3.56 14.96
CA ARG A 428 31.44 4.45 14.50
C ARG A 428 31.84 4.12 13.07
N HIS A 429 32.02 2.86 12.74
CA HIS A 429 32.33 2.43 11.38
C HIS A 429 31.25 2.89 10.37
N LEU A 430 29.97 2.73 10.71
CA LEU A 430 28.88 3.16 9.83
C LEU A 430 28.82 4.68 9.64
N VAL A 431 29.18 5.46 10.66
CA VAL A 431 29.31 6.92 10.56
C VAL A 431 30.51 7.29 9.68
N GLU A 432 31.67 6.68 9.91
CA GLU A 432 32.90 6.93 9.13
C GLU A 432 32.75 6.56 7.65
N CYS A 433 32.00 5.47 7.35
CA CYS A 433 31.68 5.07 5.97
C CYS A 433 30.54 5.89 5.34
N GLY A 434 29.98 6.86 6.06
CA GLY A 434 28.89 7.71 5.55
C GLY A 434 27.55 7.00 5.38
N ARG A 435 27.36 5.83 6.02
CA ARG A 435 26.07 5.11 6.05
C ARG A 435 25.07 5.74 7.01
N ILE A 436 25.56 6.35 8.09
CA ILE A 436 24.81 7.14 9.05
C ILE A 436 25.36 8.56 9.01
N LYS A 437 24.51 9.53 8.75
CA LYS A 437 24.89 10.95 8.64
C LYS A 437 23.98 11.81 9.51
N GLN A 438 24.58 12.81 10.19
CA GLN A 438 23.84 13.84 10.89
C GLN A 438 23.16 14.77 9.89
N LEU A 439 21.91 15.16 10.16
CA LEU A 439 21.25 16.25 9.45
C LEU A 439 21.65 17.58 10.05
N ASP A 440 22.06 18.48 9.18
CA ASP A 440 22.40 19.87 9.45
C ASP A 440 21.27 20.76 8.90
N ASN A 441 21.37 22.09 9.09
CA ASN A 441 20.42 23.11 8.59
C ASN A 441 18.96 22.90 9.09
N PHE A 442 18.80 22.26 10.24
CA PHE A 442 17.49 22.11 10.88
C PHE A 442 17.05 23.41 11.56
N ASP A 443 15.73 23.60 11.67
CA ASP A 443 15.17 24.73 12.38
C ASP A 443 15.14 24.43 13.90
N GLU A 444 15.99 25.14 14.66
CA GLU A 444 16.02 24.98 16.12
C GLU A 444 14.69 25.31 16.80
N SER A 445 13.90 26.19 16.20
CA SER A 445 12.62 26.64 16.77
C SER A 445 11.58 25.55 16.83
N VAL A 446 11.67 24.48 16.00
CA VAL A 446 10.71 23.38 15.97
C VAL A 446 11.13 22.17 16.79
N LEU A 447 12.37 22.11 17.30
CA LEU A 447 12.90 20.95 18.02
C LEU A 447 12.18 20.60 19.32
N HIS A 448 11.36 21.52 19.83
CA HIS A 448 10.53 21.31 21.03
C HIS A 448 9.19 20.65 20.73
N ILE A 449 8.84 20.43 19.45
CA ILE A 449 7.54 19.91 19.02
C ILE A 449 7.55 18.38 19.06
N PHE A 450 6.62 17.78 19.81
CA PHE A 450 6.39 16.35 19.85
C PHE A 450 4.95 16.04 19.46
N SER A 451 4.76 15.12 18.53
CA SER A 451 3.42 14.75 18.03
C SER A 451 2.44 14.35 19.14
N ARG A 452 2.93 13.76 20.25
CA ARG A 452 2.10 13.40 21.41
C ARG A 452 1.54 14.62 22.12
N ASP A 453 2.37 15.66 22.26
CA ASP A 453 1.97 16.91 22.91
C ASP A 453 0.99 17.69 22.04
N VAL A 454 1.23 17.70 20.73
CA VAL A 454 0.29 18.29 19.77
C VAL A 454 -1.06 17.61 19.84
N LEU A 455 -1.12 16.28 19.80
CA LEU A 455 -2.37 15.53 19.92
C LEU A 455 -3.10 15.79 21.25
N LYS A 456 -2.35 15.89 22.37
CA LYS A 456 -2.92 16.22 23.66
C LYS A 456 -3.57 17.60 23.64
N ARG A 457 -2.87 18.63 23.15
CA ARG A 457 -3.36 20.01 23.06
C ARG A 457 -4.60 20.12 22.15
N ILE A 458 -4.63 19.41 21.01
CA ILE A 458 -5.82 19.35 20.14
C ILE A 458 -7.03 18.85 20.93
N LYS A 459 -6.89 17.75 21.67
CA LYS A 459 -7.99 17.17 22.47
C LYS A 459 -8.42 18.05 23.65
N GLU A 460 -7.50 18.85 24.20
CA GLU A 460 -7.76 19.78 25.28
C GLU A 460 -8.25 21.17 24.79
N ASN A 461 -8.39 21.35 23.45
CA ASN A 461 -8.70 22.64 22.81
C ASN A 461 -7.73 23.78 23.19
N ASP A 462 -6.46 23.45 23.47
CA ASP A 462 -5.39 24.43 23.67
C ASP A 462 -4.90 24.93 22.32
N ALA A 463 -5.30 26.13 21.90
CA ALA A 463 -5.01 26.69 20.56
C ALA A 463 -3.51 26.75 20.21
N SER A 464 -2.60 26.61 21.17
CA SER A 464 -1.16 26.63 20.92
C SER A 464 -0.66 25.46 20.02
N TRP A 465 -1.47 24.41 19.79
CA TRP A 465 -1.13 23.35 18.86
C TRP A 465 -1.04 23.84 17.39
N GLU A 466 -1.77 24.91 17.04
CA GLU A 466 -1.81 25.45 15.67
C GLU A 466 -0.41 25.89 15.21
N ASP A 467 0.39 26.46 16.12
CA ASP A 467 1.76 26.85 15.82
C ASP A 467 2.75 25.68 15.67
N MET A 468 2.33 24.47 16.02
CA MET A 468 3.18 23.28 16.01
C MET A 468 3.01 22.42 14.75
N VAL A 469 2.00 22.69 13.93
CA VAL A 469 1.70 21.97 12.70
C VAL A 469 1.79 22.91 11.49
N PRO A 470 1.91 22.36 10.25
CA PRO A 470 1.77 23.17 9.05
C PRO A 470 0.41 23.88 9.00
N PRO A 471 0.31 25.10 8.43
CA PRO A 471 -0.95 25.86 8.36
C PRO A 471 -2.08 25.10 7.69
N GLU A 472 -1.78 24.36 6.62
CA GLU A 472 -2.75 23.54 5.86
C GLU A 472 -3.34 22.41 6.72
N VAL A 473 -2.51 21.84 7.60
CA VAL A 473 -2.94 20.82 8.57
C VAL A 473 -3.81 21.43 9.66
N ALA A 474 -3.43 22.61 10.17
CA ALA A 474 -4.21 23.30 11.19
C ALA A 474 -5.62 23.65 10.66
N GLU A 475 -5.71 24.21 9.47
CA GLU A 475 -7.00 24.50 8.81
C GLU A 475 -7.85 23.25 8.63
N MET A 476 -7.24 22.16 8.15
CA MET A 476 -7.94 20.90 7.94
C MET A 476 -8.45 20.30 9.25
N VAL A 477 -7.62 20.28 10.32
CA VAL A 477 -8.01 19.75 11.62
C VAL A 477 -9.22 20.49 12.17
N LYS A 478 -9.23 21.83 12.10
CA LYS A 478 -10.38 22.67 12.54
C LYS A 478 -11.62 22.41 11.69
N ARG A 479 -11.49 22.51 10.36
CA ARG A 479 -12.63 22.38 9.45
C ARG A 479 -13.31 21.00 9.52
N ARG A 480 -12.53 19.92 9.70
CA ARG A 480 -13.02 18.53 9.71
C ARG A 480 -13.08 17.89 11.09
N GLN A 481 -12.77 18.66 12.14
CA GLN A 481 -12.76 18.22 13.53
C GLN A 481 -11.94 16.92 13.75
N LEU A 482 -10.74 16.87 13.17
CA LEU A 482 -9.89 15.70 13.21
C LEU A 482 -9.16 15.57 14.55
N PHE A 483 -8.67 14.37 14.86
CA PHE A 483 -7.85 14.05 16.04
C PHE A 483 -8.51 14.38 17.39
N GLY A 484 -9.84 14.53 17.42
CA GLY A 484 -10.60 14.88 18.61
C GLY A 484 -10.67 16.40 18.89
N HIS A 485 -10.34 17.23 17.91
CA HIS A 485 -10.61 18.67 17.95
C HIS A 485 -12.12 18.91 18.06
N ARG A 486 -12.54 19.84 18.92
CA ARG A 486 -13.93 20.29 19.05
C ARG A 486 -13.97 21.79 18.85
N ASP A 487 -14.95 22.25 18.09
CA ASP A 487 -15.19 23.69 17.97
C ASP A 487 -15.83 24.19 19.27
N PRO A 488 -15.24 25.18 19.96
CA PRO A 488 -15.79 25.69 21.21
C PRO A 488 -17.16 26.38 21.06
N GLU A 489 -17.60 26.68 19.82
CA GLU A 489 -18.89 27.34 19.55
C GLU A 489 -20.06 26.36 19.33
N VAL A 490 -19.87 25.05 19.32
CA VAL A 490 -20.95 24.07 19.14
C VAL A 490 -21.37 23.52 20.52
N PRO A 491 -22.58 23.86 21.05
CA PRO A 491 -23.08 23.27 22.29
C PRO A 491 -23.26 21.75 22.15
N GLU A 492 -22.95 20.97 23.20
CA GLU A 492 -23.04 19.50 23.22
C GLU A 492 -24.46 18.93 22.94
N ASP A 493 -25.49 19.74 22.79
CA ASP A 493 -26.90 19.34 22.70
C ASP A 493 -27.56 19.52 21.31
N ALA A 494 -26.81 19.65 20.21
CA ALA A 494 -27.41 19.67 18.88
C ALA A 494 -27.75 18.25 18.43
N PRO A 495 -29.04 17.88 18.25
CA PRO A 495 -29.39 16.56 17.75
C PRO A 495 -28.87 16.38 16.33
N VAL A 496 -28.15 15.28 16.12
CA VAL A 496 -27.67 14.87 14.79
C VAL A 496 -28.90 14.61 13.91
N SER A 497 -29.13 15.50 12.93
CA SER A 497 -30.18 15.38 11.90
C SER A 497 -29.72 14.50 10.74
#